data_1f3ad715f5c73a41e5ec4a020a58fef5
#
_entry.id   1f3ad715f5c73a41e5ec4a020a58fef5
#
_cell.length_a   1.000
_cell.length_b   1.000
_cell.length_c   1.000
_cell.angle_alpha   90.00
_cell.angle_beta   90.00
_cell.angle_gamma   90.00
#
_symmetry.space_group_name_H-M   'P 1'
#
loop_
_entity.id
_entity.type
_entity.pdbx_description
1 polymer ?
#
loop_
_entity_poly.entity_id
_entity_poly.type
_entity_poly.pdbx_seq_one_letter_code
_entity_poly.pdbx_strand_id
1 'polypeptide(L)'
;PDDAISPYVAIAACGPWVVTFKGRVLHDSGGYGMLGFGHTPEAVIAAMAKPQVMANIMSPSLSHLRVANALRREIGHARGVCPYAKFLTLNSGSESVSLAGRIADTNTKLMTDPGARHEGKRVKRIAMKGAFHGRTELPCLYSDSSRKAYAANLASWKHHENQLITIEPYSIDGLRKAFADADANGWYIEAMFLEPVMGEGDPGRAVPPEFYAVARELTKAHGTFLLIDSIQA
;
A
#
# COMPACT_ATOMS: atom_id res chain seq x y z
N PRO A 1 8.23 27.19 -3.93
CA PRO A 1 6.80 27.33 -4.23
C PRO A 1 6.51 27.49 -5.73
N ASP A 2 7.50 27.93 -6.53
CA ASP A 2 7.31 28.19 -7.96
C ASP A 2 7.05 26.89 -8.76
N ASP A 3 7.48 25.76 -8.21
CA ASP A 3 7.27 24.41 -8.79
C ASP A 3 6.02 23.70 -8.25
N ALA A 4 5.16 24.38 -7.48
CA ALA A 4 3.97 23.77 -6.91
C ALA A 4 2.93 23.47 -7.99
N ILE A 5 2.48 22.22 -8.06
CA ILE A 5 1.46 21.76 -9.02
C ILE A 5 0.12 22.48 -8.76
N SER A 6 -0.19 22.77 -7.50
CA SER A 6 -1.37 23.53 -7.09
C SER A 6 -0.96 24.87 -6.44
N PRO A 7 -0.97 25.98 -7.19
CA PRO A 7 -0.42 27.26 -6.72
C PRO A 7 -1.36 28.06 -5.83
N TYR A 8 -2.39 27.47 -5.24
CA TYR A 8 -3.23 28.17 -4.28
C TYR A 8 -2.76 27.93 -2.84
N VAL A 9 -2.86 28.97 -2.02
CA VAL A 9 -2.59 28.89 -0.58
C VAL A 9 -3.93 28.84 0.15
N ALA A 10 -4.23 27.70 0.77
CA ALA A 10 -5.44 27.52 1.57
C ALA A 10 -5.27 28.21 2.94
N ILE A 11 -6.32 28.93 3.39
CA ILE A 11 -6.34 29.59 4.71
C ILE A 11 -7.46 29.08 5.62
N ALA A 12 -8.50 28.49 5.05
CA ALA A 12 -9.58 27.86 5.78
C ALA A 12 -10.24 26.76 4.93
N ALA A 13 -10.83 25.76 5.59
CA ALA A 13 -11.55 24.70 4.90
C ALA A 13 -12.63 24.10 5.81
N CYS A 14 -13.76 23.68 5.22
CA CYS A 14 -14.84 22.98 5.90
C CYS A 14 -15.62 22.13 4.91
N GLY A 15 -15.90 20.87 5.26
CA GLY A 15 -16.52 19.92 4.35
C GLY A 15 -15.73 19.82 3.04
N PRO A 16 -16.34 19.94 1.87
CA PRO A 16 -15.65 19.90 0.58
C PRO A 16 -15.10 21.27 0.14
N TRP A 17 -15.15 22.29 0.96
CA TRP A 17 -14.83 23.66 0.55
C TRP A 17 -13.51 24.15 1.16
N VAL A 18 -12.70 24.77 0.32
CA VAL A 18 -11.45 25.42 0.69
C VAL A 18 -11.50 26.89 0.33
N VAL A 19 -11.09 27.76 1.24
CA VAL A 19 -10.92 29.19 1.00
C VAL A 19 -9.45 29.49 0.81
N THR A 20 -9.11 30.14 -0.29
CA THR A 20 -7.72 30.50 -0.60
C THR A 20 -7.35 31.86 -0.03
N PHE A 21 -6.05 32.12 0.11
CA PHE A 21 -5.51 33.44 0.51
C PHE A 21 -6.00 34.60 -0.35
N LYS A 22 -6.33 34.35 -1.62
CA LYS A 22 -6.90 35.36 -2.54
C LYS A 22 -8.43 35.45 -2.45
N GLY A 23 -9.07 34.87 -1.44
CA GLY A 23 -10.52 34.90 -1.23
C GLY A 23 -11.35 34.03 -2.18
N ARG A 24 -10.73 33.18 -2.98
CA ARG A 24 -11.47 32.21 -3.84
C ARG A 24 -11.94 31.03 -3.02
N VAL A 25 -13.15 30.57 -3.29
CA VAL A 25 -13.69 29.33 -2.74
C VAL A 25 -13.54 28.24 -3.81
N LEU A 26 -12.92 27.13 -3.43
CA LEU A 26 -12.69 25.96 -4.29
C LEU A 26 -13.39 24.75 -3.71
N HIS A 27 -13.90 23.89 -4.57
CA HIS A 27 -14.37 22.56 -4.18
C HIS A 27 -13.18 21.60 -4.21
N ASP A 28 -12.89 20.98 -3.08
CA ASP A 28 -11.90 19.93 -2.97
C ASP A 28 -12.59 18.57 -3.17
N SER A 29 -12.26 17.88 -4.24
CA SER A 29 -12.84 16.58 -4.59
C SER A 29 -12.24 15.41 -3.80
N GLY A 30 -11.59 15.70 -2.68
CA GLY A 30 -11.17 14.68 -1.71
C GLY A 30 -9.69 14.30 -1.72
N GLY A 31 -8.82 15.13 -2.34
CA GLY A 31 -7.35 15.01 -2.17
C GLY A 31 -6.80 13.59 -2.22
N TYR A 32 -6.83 12.92 -3.34
CA TYR A 32 -6.41 11.51 -3.50
C TYR A 32 -7.20 10.50 -2.66
N GLY A 33 -8.48 10.76 -2.38
CA GLY A 33 -9.32 9.89 -1.57
C GLY A 33 -9.09 9.97 -0.05
N MET A 34 -8.18 10.82 0.42
CA MET A 34 -7.83 10.90 1.84
C MET A 34 -8.83 11.69 2.69
N LEU A 35 -9.70 12.48 2.09
CA LEU A 35 -10.64 13.36 2.79
C LEU A 35 -12.08 12.83 2.72
N GLY A 36 -12.29 11.55 3.01
CA GLY A 36 -13.61 10.92 2.96
C GLY A 36 -14.68 11.58 3.84
N PHE A 37 -14.26 12.28 4.91
CA PHE A 37 -15.14 13.07 5.78
C PHE A 37 -15.09 14.58 5.50
N GLY A 38 -14.34 15.02 4.50
CA GLY A 38 -14.08 16.42 4.21
C GLY A 38 -13.13 17.08 5.23
N HIS A 39 -12.95 18.40 5.06
CA HIS A 39 -12.18 19.21 5.99
C HIS A 39 -12.97 19.48 7.28
N THR A 40 -12.29 19.53 8.41
CA THR A 40 -12.85 19.89 9.73
C THR A 40 -14.09 19.05 10.11
N PRO A 41 -14.02 17.70 10.07
CA PRO A 41 -15.17 16.85 10.37
C PRO A 41 -15.55 16.94 11.86
N GLU A 42 -16.67 17.60 12.18
CA GLU A 42 -17.08 17.92 13.56
C GLU A 42 -17.12 16.70 14.46
N ALA A 43 -17.66 15.59 14.00
CA ALA A 43 -17.76 14.37 14.80
C ALA A 43 -16.39 13.79 15.18
N VAL A 44 -15.41 13.86 14.29
CA VAL A 44 -14.03 13.41 14.55
C VAL A 44 -13.35 14.33 15.54
N ILE A 45 -13.45 15.66 15.32
CA ILE A 45 -12.87 16.67 16.23
C ILE A 45 -13.48 16.57 17.63
N ALA A 46 -14.80 16.43 17.73
CA ALA A 46 -15.48 16.22 19.02
C ALA A 46 -15.04 14.92 19.72
N ALA A 47 -14.78 13.86 18.95
CA ALA A 47 -14.25 12.61 19.51
C ALA A 47 -12.81 12.79 20.01
N MET A 48 -11.97 13.53 19.28
CA MET A 48 -10.58 13.82 19.65
C MET A 48 -10.48 14.72 20.89
N ALA A 49 -11.44 15.62 21.11
CA ALA A 49 -11.49 16.52 22.27
C ALA A 49 -11.84 15.82 23.60
N LYS A 50 -12.31 14.56 23.55
CA LYS A 50 -12.60 13.79 24.77
C LYS A 50 -11.30 13.35 25.45
N PRO A 51 -11.29 13.18 26.81
CA PRO A 51 -10.16 12.60 27.51
C PRO A 51 -9.75 11.24 26.90
N GLN A 52 -8.51 11.11 26.50
CA GLN A 52 -7.96 9.92 25.89
C GLN A 52 -6.84 9.35 26.75
N VAL A 53 -6.76 8.02 26.79
CA VAL A 53 -5.57 7.34 27.31
C VAL A 53 -4.51 7.37 26.22
N MET A 54 -3.42 8.05 26.48
CA MET A 54 -2.27 8.03 25.58
C MET A 54 -1.64 6.64 25.61
N ALA A 55 -1.85 5.90 24.53
CA ALA A 55 -1.31 4.56 24.40
C ALA A 55 0.22 4.61 24.28
N ASN A 56 0.88 3.79 25.07
CA ASN A 56 2.24 3.44 24.80
C ASN A 56 2.27 2.08 24.08
N ILE A 57 3.25 1.87 23.24
CA ILE A 57 3.35 0.65 22.41
C ILE A 57 3.40 -0.65 23.24
N MET A 58 3.84 -0.57 24.49
CA MET A 58 3.98 -1.70 25.40
C MET A 58 2.73 -1.96 26.23
N SER A 59 1.73 -1.08 26.18
CA SER A 59 0.53 -1.17 27.02
C SER A 59 -0.73 -1.20 26.16
N PRO A 60 -1.53 -2.28 26.21
CA PRO A 60 -2.81 -2.33 25.51
C PRO A 60 -3.79 -1.30 26.10
N SER A 61 -4.64 -0.74 25.25
CA SER A 61 -5.71 0.18 25.68
C SER A 61 -7.08 -0.29 25.19
N LEU A 62 -8.15 0.16 25.86
CA LEU A 62 -9.51 -0.07 25.40
C LEU A 62 -9.79 0.56 24.05
N SER A 63 -9.08 1.64 23.70
CA SER A 63 -9.19 2.29 22.39
C SER A 63 -8.71 1.35 21.26
N HIS A 64 -7.62 0.63 21.45
CA HIS A 64 -7.15 -0.37 20.49
C HIS A 64 -8.17 -1.49 20.29
N LEU A 65 -8.75 -2.00 21.39
CA LEU A 65 -9.79 -3.02 21.31
C LEU A 65 -11.04 -2.53 20.57
N ARG A 66 -11.49 -1.31 20.85
CA ARG A 66 -12.64 -0.68 20.18
C ARG A 66 -12.40 -0.50 18.67
N VAL A 67 -11.23 -0.01 18.28
CA VAL A 67 -10.84 0.14 16.86
C VAL A 67 -10.80 -1.23 16.18
N ALA A 68 -10.14 -2.24 16.78
CA ALA A 68 -10.07 -3.58 16.21
C ALA A 68 -11.47 -4.21 16.04
N ASN A 69 -12.37 -4.03 17.02
CA ASN A 69 -13.74 -4.54 16.91
C ASN A 69 -14.57 -3.79 15.86
N ALA A 70 -14.40 -2.46 15.75
CA ALA A 70 -15.05 -1.67 14.70
C ALA A 70 -14.58 -2.12 13.33
N LEU A 71 -13.28 -2.27 13.10
CA LEU A 71 -12.72 -2.75 11.84
C LEU A 71 -13.22 -4.16 11.49
N ARG A 72 -13.27 -5.08 12.46
CA ARG A 72 -13.84 -6.42 12.25
C ARG A 72 -15.28 -6.38 11.79
N ARG A 73 -16.10 -5.53 12.39
CA ARG A 73 -17.51 -5.37 12.04
C ARG A 73 -17.66 -4.76 10.64
N GLU A 74 -16.97 -3.66 10.36
CA GLU A 74 -17.12 -2.94 9.09
C GLU A 74 -16.55 -3.74 7.91
N ILE A 75 -15.36 -4.33 8.05
CA ILE A 75 -14.75 -5.14 6.98
C ILE A 75 -15.50 -6.46 6.78
N GLY A 76 -16.04 -7.02 7.86
CA GLY A 76 -16.75 -8.31 7.84
C GLY A 76 -18.22 -8.22 7.43
N HIS A 77 -18.81 -7.01 7.37
CA HIS A 77 -20.26 -6.87 7.30
C HIS A 77 -20.89 -7.52 6.07
N ALA A 78 -20.27 -7.43 4.89
CA ALA A 78 -20.77 -8.04 3.65
C ALA A 78 -20.60 -9.55 3.58
N ARG A 79 -19.72 -10.14 4.39
CA ARG A 79 -19.37 -11.57 4.38
C ARG A 79 -19.81 -12.30 5.66
N GLY A 80 -20.36 -11.57 6.64
CA GLY A 80 -20.69 -12.10 7.96
C GLY A 80 -19.46 -12.37 8.85
N VAL A 81 -18.24 -12.31 8.30
CA VAL A 81 -17.00 -12.53 9.06
C VAL A 81 -15.85 -11.70 8.48
N CYS A 82 -15.04 -11.12 9.36
CA CYS A 82 -13.83 -10.43 8.94
C CYS A 82 -12.72 -11.44 8.58
N PRO A 83 -12.11 -11.34 7.39
CA PRO A 83 -11.06 -12.26 6.97
C PRO A 83 -9.71 -12.01 7.65
N TYR A 84 -9.56 -10.87 8.37
CA TYR A 84 -8.29 -10.47 8.99
C TYR A 84 -8.24 -10.83 10.47
N ALA A 85 -7.16 -11.49 10.87
CA ALA A 85 -6.95 -11.88 12.26
C ALA A 85 -6.50 -10.71 13.15
N LYS A 86 -5.69 -9.79 12.59
CA LYS A 86 -5.07 -8.68 13.33
C LYS A 86 -5.09 -7.40 12.52
N PHE A 87 -5.04 -6.29 13.24
CA PHE A 87 -4.92 -4.94 12.70
C PHE A 87 -3.72 -4.26 13.34
N LEU A 88 -2.90 -3.60 12.51
CA LEU A 88 -1.76 -2.80 12.94
C LEU A 88 -1.99 -1.38 12.45
N THR A 89 -2.10 -0.44 13.37
CA THR A 89 -2.36 0.97 13.06
C THR A 89 -1.04 1.73 12.92
N LEU A 90 -0.90 2.47 11.83
CA LEU A 90 0.28 3.26 11.48
C LEU A 90 -0.16 4.64 10.99
N ASN A 91 0.78 5.57 10.85
CA ASN A 91 0.44 6.96 10.54
C ASN A 91 0.29 7.25 9.04
N SER A 92 0.79 6.36 8.17
CA SER A 92 0.74 6.56 6.72
C SER A 92 0.73 5.25 5.94
N GLY A 93 0.29 5.31 4.66
CA GLY A 93 0.39 4.19 3.73
C GLY A 93 1.83 3.71 3.53
N SER A 94 2.80 4.63 3.45
CA SER A 94 4.23 4.28 3.32
C SER A 94 4.74 3.50 4.53
N GLU A 95 4.30 3.82 5.74
CA GLU A 95 4.64 3.03 6.94
C GLU A 95 3.97 1.66 6.91
N SER A 96 2.71 1.60 6.47
CA SER A 96 1.98 0.33 6.33
C SER A 96 2.63 -0.59 5.32
N VAL A 97 3.03 -0.07 4.16
CA VAL A 97 3.78 -0.82 3.14
C VAL A 97 5.16 -1.23 3.65
N SER A 98 5.85 -0.36 4.40
CA SER A 98 7.14 -0.70 5.04
C SER A 98 7.00 -1.88 6.01
N LEU A 99 5.94 -1.88 6.83
CA LEU A 99 5.65 -2.98 7.74
C LEU A 99 5.28 -4.27 6.97
N ALA A 100 4.43 -4.15 5.94
CA ALA A 100 4.07 -5.28 5.08
C ALA A 100 5.31 -5.89 4.40
N GLY A 101 6.21 -5.03 3.87
CA GLY A 101 7.49 -5.45 3.33
C GLY A 101 8.39 -6.12 4.36
N ARG A 102 8.43 -5.63 5.61
CA ARG A 102 9.17 -6.27 6.69
C ARG A 102 8.61 -7.64 7.06
N ILE A 103 7.30 -7.81 7.03
CA ILE A 103 6.66 -9.12 7.24
C ILE A 103 7.01 -10.07 6.10
N ALA A 104 7.00 -9.58 4.84
CA ALA A 104 7.43 -10.36 3.69
C ALA A 104 8.90 -10.79 3.79
N ASP A 105 9.79 -9.88 4.17
CA ASP A 105 11.23 -10.14 4.38
C ASP A 105 11.47 -11.20 5.46
N THR A 106 10.72 -11.15 6.57
CA THR A 106 10.78 -12.19 7.62
C THR A 106 10.37 -13.56 7.06
N ASN A 107 9.28 -13.62 6.27
CA ASN A 107 8.86 -14.84 5.60
C ASN A 107 9.92 -15.29 4.57
N THR A 108 10.52 -14.36 3.86
CA THR A 108 11.58 -14.63 2.87
C THR A 108 12.74 -15.36 3.53
N LYS A 109 13.17 -14.90 4.70
CA LYS A 109 14.20 -15.59 5.46
C LYS A 109 13.81 -17.06 5.76
N LEU A 110 12.59 -17.29 6.26
CA LEU A 110 12.08 -18.62 6.55
C LEU A 110 11.97 -19.51 5.29
N MET A 111 11.75 -18.90 4.12
CA MET A 111 11.60 -19.61 2.85
C MET A 111 12.92 -19.87 2.12
N THR A 112 13.99 -19.14 2.46
CA THR A 112 15.30 -19.20 1.75
C THR A 112 16.47 -19.67 2.61
N ASP A 113 16.29 -19.83 3.92
CA ASP A 113 17.30 -20.40 4.84
C ASP A 113 17.67 -21.84 4.44
N PRO A 114 18.82 -22.37 4.89
CA PRO A 114 19.23 -23.75 4.64
C PRO A 114 18.16 -24.77 5.02
N GLY A 115 17.84 -25.67 4.10
CA GLY A 115 16.76 -26.68 4.24
C GLY A 115 15.36 -26.17 3.91
N ALA A 116 15.18 -24.88 3.61
CA ALA A 116 13.89 -24.33 3.27
C ALA A 116 13.52 -24.56 1.79
N ARG A 117 12.23 -24.38 1.47
CA ARG A 117 11.64 -24.65 0.14
C ARG A 117 12.36 -23.92 -1.00
N HIS A 118 12.82 -22.70 -0.76
CA HIS A 118 13.47 -21.83 -1.74
C HIS A 118 14.92 -21.51 -1.35
N GLU A 119 15.60 -22.46 -0.69
CA GLU A 119 16.99 -22.31 -0.26
C GLU A 119 17.87 -21.73 -1.36
N GLY A 120 18.63 -20.68 -1.04
CA GLY A 120 19.63 -20.06 -1.91
C GLY A 120 19.07 -19.29 -3.12
N LYS A 121 17.75 -19.23 -3.32
CA LYS A 121 17.16 -18.47 -4.42
C LYS A 121 17.34 -16.97 -4.24
N ARG A 122 17.52 -16.24 -5.35
CA ARG A 122 17.55 -14.78 -5.34
C ARG A 122 16.15 -14.21 -5.16
N VAL A 123 16.00 -13.22 -4.28
CA VAL A 123 14.72 -12.61 -3.96
C VAL A 123 14.31 -11.58 -5.01
N LYS A 124 13.05 -11.64 -5.45
CA LYS A 124 12.41 -10.70 -6.36
C LYS A 124 11.05 -10.27 -5.80
N ARG A 125 10.49 -9.22 -6.37
CA ARG A 125 9.17 -8.67 -6.07
C ARG A 125 8.41 -8.44 -7.36
N ILE A 126 7.09 -8.46 -7.31
CA ILE A 126 6.23 -8.11 -8.45
C ILE A 126 5.40 -6.88 -8.11
N ALA A 127 5.32 -5.94 -9.05
CA ALA A 127 4.34 -4.86 -9.05
C ALA A 127 3.81 -4.64 -10.47
N MET A 128 2.70 -3.91 -10.58
CA MET A 128 2.17 -3.46 -11.86
C MET A 128 3.01 -2.31 -12.41
N LYS A 129 3.08 -2.19 -13.71
CA LYS A 129 3.58 -0.98 -14.36
C LYS A 129 2.71 0.21 -13.96
N GLY A 130 3.32 1.29 -13.54
CA GLY A 130 2.63 2.46 -13.02
C GLY A 130 2.19 2.35 -11.56
N ALA A 131 2.36 1.22 -10.87
CA ALA A 131 1.97 1.07 -9.47
C ALA A 131 2.71 2.03 -8.54
N PHE A 132 2.00 2.51 -7.51
CA PHE A 132 2.53 3.40 -6.50
C PHE A 132 2.22 2.87 -5.08
N HIS A 133 3.26 2.61 -4.30
CA HIS A 133 3.17 2.03 -2.96
C HIS A 133 3.86 2.86 -1.88
N GLY A 134 4.19 4.11 -2.19
CA GLY A 134 4.88 5.04 -1.28
C GLY A 134 6.29 5.39 -1.72
N ARG A 135 6.88 6.36 -1.01
CA ARG A 135 8.17 6.99 -1.37
C ARG A 135 9.28 6.80 -0.35
N THR A 136 9.00 6.17 0.79
CA THR A 136 10.03 5.85 1.78
C THR A 136 10.84 4.63 1.32
N GLU A 137 11.92 4.32 2.02
CA GLU A 137 12.96 3.37 1.58
C GLU A 137 12.44 2.04 1.04
N LEU A 138 11.63 1.29 1.81
CA LEU A 138 11.07 0.02 1.33
C LEU A 138 9.96 0.19 0.28
N PRO A 139 8.94 1.04 0.49
CA PRO A 139 7.88 1.26 -0.47
C PRO A 139 8.35 1.71 -1.84
N CYS A 140 9.43 2.47 -1.93
CA CYS A 140 9.98 2.89 -3.22
C CYS A 140 10.48 1.71 -4.07
N LEU A 141 10.87 0.60 -3.43
CA LEU A 141 11.31 -0.61 -4.12
C LEU A 141 10.15 -1.40 -4.76
N TYR A 142 8.91 -1.09 -4.38
CA TYR A 142 7.70 -1.70 -4.91
C TYR A 142 6.95 -0.78 -5.91
N SER A 143 7.33 0.51 -5.96
CA SER A 143 6.65 1.55 -6.75
C SER A 143 7.28 1.71 -8.11
N ASP A 144 6.67 1.11 -9.15
CA ASP A 144 7.17 1.25 -10.53
C ASP A 144 7.10 2.70 -11.03
N SER A 145 6.05 3.45 -10.69
CA SER A 145 5.84 4.85 -11.09
C SER A 145 6.99 5.79 -10.68
N SER A 146 7.65 5.51 -9.57
CA SER A 146 8.76 6.32 -9.05
C SER A 146 10.15 5.84 -9.50
N ARG A 147 10.24 4.70 -10.18
CA ARG A 147 11.48 3.99 -10.48
C ARG A 147 12.52 4.85 -11.22
N LYS A 148 12.08 5.60 -12.23
CA LYS A 148 12.98 6.47 -13.02
C LYS A 148 13.61 7.58 -12.16
N ALA A 149 12.80 8.20 -11.29
CA ALA A 149 13.26 9.27 -10.41
C ALA A 149 14.27 8.74 -9.38
N TYR A 150 14.03 7.57 -8.81
CA TYR A 150 14.96 6.95 -7.86
C TYR A 150 16.26 6.51 -8.51
N ALA A 151 16.20 5.93 -9.70
CA ALA A 151 17.40 5.58 -10.46
C ALA A 151 18.28 6.80 -10.79
N ALA A 152 17.66 7.95 -11.06
CA ALA A 152 18.39 9.18 -11.36
C ALA A 152 18.97 9.88 -10.13
N ASN A 153 18.32 9.75 -8.95
CA ASN A 153 18.62 10.62 -7.81
C ASN A 153 19.19 9.90 -6.58
N LEU A 154 19.05 8.57 -6.47
CA LEU A 154 19.44 7.84 -5.26
C LEU A 154 20.63 6.91 -5.51
N ALA A 155 21.74 7.16 -4.82
CA ALA A 155 22.94 6.30 -4.89
C ALA A 155 22.65 4.84 -4.45
N SER A 156 21.75 4.63 -3.48
CA SER A 156 21.35 3.33 -2.97
C SER A 156 20.58 2.49 -4.00
N TRP A 157 20.00 3.11 -5.04
CA TRP A 157 19.22 2.42 -6.05
C TRP A 157 19.99 1.28 -6.76
N LYS A 158 21.29 1.45 -6.96
CA LYS A 158 22.15 0.43 -7.59
C LYS A 158 22.06 -0.94 -6.91
N HIS A 159 21.79 -0.99 -5.61
CA HIS A 159 21.65 -2.24 -4.86
C HIS A 159 20.30 -2.93 -5.08
N HIS A 160 19.32 -2.21 -5.67
CA HIS A 160 17.94 -2.68 -5.80
C HIS A 160 17.46 -2.76 -7.27
N GLU A 161 18.29 -2.32 -8.23
CA GLU A 161 17.94 -2.11 -9.63
C GLU A 161 17.20 -3.29 -10.30
N ASN A 162 17.57 -4.50 -9.93
CA ASN A 162 17.04 -5.72 -10.56
C ASN A 162 16.11 -6.54 -9.62
N GLN A 163 15.59 -5.95 -8.55
CA GLN A 163 14.76 -6.69 -7.59
C GLN A 163 13.28 -6.66 -7.92
N LEU A 164 12.80 -5.65 -8.65
CA LEU A 164 11.39 -5.50 -9.02
C LEU A 164 11.14 -6.05 -10.44
N ILE A 165 10.24 -7.01 -10.53
CA ILE A 165 9.63 -7.48 -11.78
C ILE A 165 8.38 -6.64 -12.00
N THR A 166 8.33 -5.92 -13.11
CA THR A 166 7.16 -5.11 -13.50
C THR A 166 6.38 -5.85 -14.57
N ILE A 167 5.07 -6.00 -14.37
CA ILE A 167 4.16 -6.59 -15.35
C ILE A 167 3.15 -5.54 -15.82
N GLU A 168 2.64 -5.68 -17.05
CA GLU A 168 1.57 -4.81 -17.55
C GLU A 168 0.33 -4.96 -16.65
N PRO A 169 -0.42 -3.87 -16.40
CA PRO A 169 -1.55 -3.88 -15.49
C PRO A 169 -2.56 -4.98 -15.83
N TYR A 170 -2.75 -5.86 -14.87
CA TYR A 170 -3.69 -7.01 -14.90
C TYR A 170 -3.47 -8.01 -16.04
N SER A 171 -2.25 -8.10 -16.59
CA SER A 171 -1.88 -9.12 -17.56
C SER A 171 -1.72 -10.49 -16.88
N ILE A 172 -2.67 -11.39 -17.10
CA ILE A 172 -2.61 -12.77 -16.60
C ILE A 172 -1.40 -13.51 -17.20
N ASP A 173 -1.15 -13.35 -18.51
CA ASP A 173 -0.02 -13.97 -19.18
C ASP A 173 1.31 -13.42 -18.65
N GLY A 174 1.38 -12.09 -18.44
CA GLY A 174 2.54 -11.44 -17.82
C GLY A 174 2.81 -11.97 -16.42
N LEU A 175 1.77 -12.18 -15.62
CA LEU A 175 1.89 -12.73 -14.28
C LEU A 175 2.35 -14.19 -14.29
N ARG A 176 1.75 -15.04 -15.13
CA ARG A 176 2.16 -16.44 -15.28
C ARG A 176 3.61 -16.53 -15.76
N LYS A 177 3.99 -15.70 -16.73
CA LYS A 177 5.36 -15.61 -17.21
C LYS A 177 6.35 -15.20 -16.12
N ALA A 178 6.00 -14.22 -15.28
CA ALA A 178 6.86 -13.77 -14.19
C ALA A 178 7.18 -14.89 -13.18
N PHE A 179 6.19 -15.73 -12.83
CA PHE A 179 6.41 -16.89 -11.97
C PHE A 179 7.19 -18.01 -12.67
N ALA A 180 6.91 -18.28 -13.95
CA ALA A 180 7.67 -19.26 -14.74
C ALA A 180 9.14 -18.84 -14.89
N ASP A 181 9.41 -17.56 -15.19
CA ASP A 181 10.75 -17.00 -15.26
C ASP A 181 11.47 -17.10 -13.91
N ALA A 182 10.74 -16.90 -12.80
CA ALA A 182 11.30 -17.03 -11.45
C ALA A 182 11.77 -18.47 -11.18
N ASP A 183 10.97 -19.46 -11.52
CA ASP A 183 11.35 -20.86 -11.37
C ASP A 183 12.54 -21.25 -12.27
N ALA A 184 12.53 -20.78 -13.53
CA ALA A 184 13.60 -21.07 -14.50
C ALA A 184 14.95 -20.42 -14.12
N ASN A 185 14.95 -19.27 -13.47
CA ASN A 185 16.16 -18.49 -13.13
C ASN A 185 16.61 -18.63 -11.67
N GLY A 186 15.96 -19.49 -10.89
CA GLY A 186 16.32 -19.65 -9.48
C GLY A 186 15.98 -18.41 -8.64
N TRP A 187 14.82 -17.78 -8.90
CA TRP A 187 14.33 -16.67 -8.10
C TRP A 187 13.20 -17.11 -7.18
N TYR A 188 13.10 -16.44 -6.03
CA TYR A 188 11.94 -16.49 -5.15
C TYR A 188 11.23 -15.14 -5.17
N ILE A 189 9.95 -15.13 -5.48
CA ILE A 189 9.12 -13.92 -5.43
C ILE A 189 8.58 -13.82 -4.01
N GLU A 190 9.12 -12.89 -3.21
CA GLU A 190 8.72 -12.74 -1.80
C GLU A 190 7.33 -12.15 -1.66
N ALA A 191 6.99 -11.19 -2.52
CA ALA A 191 5.72 -10.48 -2.48
C ALA A 191 5.30 -9.99 -3.86
N MET A 192 4.00 -9.99 -4.08
CA MET A 192 3.32 -9.29 -5.17
C MET A 192 2.48 -8.18 -4.57
N PHE A 193 2.70 -6.94 -5.01
CA PHE A 193 1.91 -5.78 -4.61
C PHE A 193 0.82 -5.52 -5.64
N LEU A 194 -0.38 -5.27 -5.15
CA LEU A 194 -1.58 -5.06 -5.97
C LEU A 194 -2.45 -3.96 -5.38
N GLU A 195 -2.78 -2.97 -6.18
CA GLU A 195 -3.78 -1.96 -5.86
C GLU A 195 -5.15 -2.46 -6.34
N PRO A 196 -6.22 -2.48 -5.53
CA PRO A 196 -7.57 -2.89 -5.97
C PRO A 196 -8.13 -1.97 -7.07
N VAL A 197 -7.83 -0.69 -6.97
CA VAL A 197 -7.96 0.32 -8.03
C VAL A 197 -6.62 1.05 -8.07
N MET A 198 -6.00 1.09 -9.23
CA MET A 198 -4.71 1.77 -9.36
C MET A 198 -4.84 3.26 -9.08
N GLY A 199 -3.88 3.78 -8.32
CA GLY A 199 -3.81 5.17 -7.90
C GLY A 199 -2.96 6.04 -8.84
N GLU A 200 -1.93 6.70 -8.27
CA GLU A 200 -1.15 7.79 -8.90
C GLU A 200 -0.60 7.47 -10.30
N GLY A 201 -0.16 6.27 -10.56
CA GLY A 201 0.55 5.94 -11.81
C GLY A 201 -0.35 5.54 -12.99
N ASP A 202 -1.58 5.09 -12.73
CA ASP A 202 -2.57 4.71 -13.75
C ASP A 202 -3.99 4.79 -13.14
N PRO A 203 -4.48 6.00 -12.84
CA PRO A 203 -5.64 6.20 -11.97
C PRO A 203 -6.93 5.60 -12.52
N GLY A 204 -7.66 4.95 -11.62
CA GLY A 204 -9.02 4.46 -11.88
C GLY A 204 -9.11 3.08 -12.52
N ARG A 205 -8.00 2.41 -12.78
CA ARG A 205 -8.01 1.04 -13.30
C ARG A 205 -8.27 0.04 -12.20
N ALA A 206 -9.47 -0.55 -12.17
CA ALA A 206 -9.85 -1.57 -11.20
C ALA A 206 -9.31 -2.96 -11.55
N VAL A 207 -8.96 -3.75 -10.54
CA VAL A 207 -8.51 -5.13 -10.72
C VAL A 207 -9.64 -6.03 -11.22
N PRO A 208 -9.46 -6.74 -12.34
CA PRO A 208 -10.42 -7.75 -12.78
C PRO A 208 -10.45 -8.95 -11.83
N PRO A 209 -11.65 -9.48 -11.49
CA PRO A 209 -11.76 -10.63 -10.60
C PRO A 209 -10.96 -11.86 -11.05
N GLU A 210 -10.90 -12.13 -12.35
CA GLU A 210 -10.12 -13.22 -12.94
C GLU A 210 -8.62 -13.04 -12.74
N PHE A 211 -8.10 -11.82 -12.85
CA PHE A 211 -6.71 -11.54 -12.55
C PHE A 211 -6.40 -11.77 -11.06
N TYR A 212 -7.28 -11.29 -10.18
CA TYR A 212 -7.12 -11.51 -8.74
C TYR A 212 -7.13 -13.00 -8.38
N ALA A 213 -8.00 -13.79 -9.00
CA ALA A 213 -8.06 -15.24 -8.79
C ALA A 213 -6.74 -15.92 -9.16
N VAL A 214 -6.18 -15.60 -10.33
CA VAL A 214 -4.87 -16.12 -10.78
C VAL A 214 -3.73 -15.65 -9.87
N ALA A 215 -3.74 -14.38 -9.45
CA ALA A 215 -2.75 -13.86 -8.52
C ALA A 215 -2.79 -14.61 -7.18
N ARG A 216 -3.97 -14.89 -6.65
CA ARG A 216 -4.15 -15.71 -5.43
C ARG A 216 -3.65 -17.14 -5.59
N GLU A 217 -3.95 -17.76 -6.72
CA GLU A 217 -3.50 -19.13 -7.04
C GLU A 217 -1.96 -19.20 -7.05
N LEU A 218 -1.33 -18.38 -7.89
CA LEU A 218 0.12 -18.39 -8.08
C LEU A 218 0.89 -18.02 -6.81
N THR A 219 0.47 -16.96 -6.12
CA THR A 219 1.13 -16.53 -4.89
C THR A 219 1.05 -17.60 -3.81
N LYS A 220 -0.10 -18.24 -3.64
CA LYS A 220 -0.28 -19.36 -2.70
C LYS A 220 0.58 -20.58 -3.09
N ALA A 221 0.61 -20.92 -4.37
CA ALA A 221 1.40 -22.06 -4.87
C ALA A 221 2.90 -21.87 -4.62
N HIS A 222 3.43 -20.64 -4.69
CA HIS A 222 4.85 -20.35 -4.55
C HIS A 222 5.27 -19.89 -3.14
N GLY A 223 4.32 -19.75 -2.20
CA GLY A 223 4.61 -19.20 -0.86
C GLY A 223 4.94 -17.71 -0.88
N THR A 224 4.49 -17.01 -1.91
CA THR A 224 4.62 -15.57 -2.11
C THR A 224 3.50 -14.83 -1.35
N PHE A 225 3.79 -13.71 -0.71
CA PHE A 225 2.74 -12.86 -0.18
C PHE A 225 2.04 -12.06 -1.27
N LEU A 226 0.71 -12.03 -1.23
CA LEU A 226 -0.12 -11.10 -2.00
C LEU A 226 -0.50 -9.94 -1.07
N LEU A 227 0.09 -8.78 -1.30
CA LEU A 227 -0.09 -7.57 -0.52
C LEU A 227 -1.03 -6.63 -1.27
N ILE A 228 -2.17 -6.34 -0.65
CA ILE A 228 -3.20 -5.46 -1.24
C ILE A 228 -3.05 -4.08 -0.64
N ASP A 229 -2.73 -3.11 -1.48
CA ASP A 229 -2.61 -1.71 -1.12
C ASP A 229 -3.85 -0.94 -1.57
N SER A 230 -4.73 -0.63 -0.65
CA SER A 230 -6.00 0.04 -0.91
C SER A 230 -6.02 1.50 -0.42
N ILE A 231 -4.86 2.12 -0.23
CA ILE A 231 -4.79 3.48 0.34
C ILE A 231 -5.44 4.54 -0.55
N GLN A 232 -5.45 4.32 -1.86
CA GLN A 232 -6.06 5.22 -2.85
C GLN A 232 -7.29 4.63 -3.55
N ALA A 233 -7.79 3.47 -3.10
CA ALA A 233 -8.90 2.73 -3.70
C ALA A 233 -10.21 2.92 -2.91
#